data_3b7a8f772c83b64dd3bd6a8a55c605a1
#
_entry.id   3b7a8f772c83b64dd3bd6a8a55c605a1
#
_cell.length_a   1.000
_cell.length_b   1.000
_cell.length_c   1.000
_cell.angle_alpha   90.00
_cell.angle_beta   90.00
_cell.angle_gamma   90.00
#
_symmetry.space_group_name_H-M   'P 1'
#
loop_
_entity.id
_entity.type
_entity.pdbx_description
1 polymer ?
#
loop_
_entity_poly.entity_id
_entity_poly.type
_entity_poly.pdbx_seq_one_letter_code
_entity_poly.pdbx_strand_id
1 'polypeptide(L)'
;INSGSGRIVMSNCNFGDTDVNSGSGSISFDMVNVGDLNLNTGSGRAEFKNGRIEGDIELDSSSGGVSIQADADLNDYNVDCSTGSGGVWINGVKVADGYEVNNSTAHHELDIDGGSGRVSVELYRK
;
A
#
# COMPACT_ATOMS: atom_id res chain seq x y z
N ILE A 1 6.12 -12.96 -0.90
CA ILE A 1 6.98 -12.57 -2.01
C ILE A 1 8.18 -11.83 -1.44
N ASN A 2 9.34 -12.21 -1.87
CA ASN A 2 10.58 -11.65 -1.35
C ASN A 2 11.53 -11.35 -2.50
N SER A 3 11.95 -10.10 -2.62
CA SER A 3 12.91 -9.67 -3.63
C SER A 3 14.03 -8.87 -2.99
N GLY A 4 15.28 -9.28 -3.24
CA GLY A 4 16.43 -8.50 -2.81
C GLY A 4 16.63 -7.26 -3.68
N SER A 5 17.20 -7.44 -4.86
CA SER A 5 17.51 -6.34 -5.78
C SER A 5 16.91 -6.52 -7.17
N GLY A 6 16.17 -7.59 -7.40
CA GLY A 6 15.56 -7.87 -8.69
C GLY A 6 14.25 -7.13 -8.91
N ARG A 7 13.64 -7.36 -10.05
CA ARG A 7 12.34 -6.81 -10.42
C ARG A 7 11.31 -7.91 -10.45
N ILE A 8 10.16 -7.67 -9.81
CA ILE A 8 9.04 -8.60 -9.81
C ILE A 8 7.86 -7.91 -10.49
N VAL A 9 7.26 -8.58 -11.45
CA VAL A 9 6.04 -8.11 -12.12
C VAL A 9 5.01 -9.22 -12.06
N MET A 10 3.83 -8.90 -11.58
CA MET A 10 2.70 -9.83 -11.50
C MET A 10 1.49 -9.23 -12.19
N SER A 11 0.81 -10.05 -12.98
CA SER A 11 -0.37 -9.62 -13.73
C SER A 11 -1.43 -10.70 -13.70
N ASN A 12 -2.69 -10.28 -13.61
CA ASN A 12 -3.85 -11.17 -13.73
C ASN A 12 -3.81 -12.35 -12.75
N CYS A 13 -3.48 -12.07 -11.50
CA CYS A 13 -3.37 -13.07 -10.45
C CYS A 13 -4.38 -12.82 -9.34
N ASN A 14 -4.74 -13.90 -8.64
CA ASN A 14 -5.56 -13.81 -7.43
C ASN A 14 -4.80 -14.46 -6.28
N PHE A 15 -4.63 -13.72 -5.22
CA PHE A 15 -3.98 -14.20 -4.01
C PHE A 15 -4.90 -14.01 -2.81
N GLY A 16 -4.73 -14.83 -1.80
CA GLY A 16 -5.28 -14.54 -0.49
C GLY A 16 -4.42 -13.51 0.22
N ASP A 17 -4.05 -13.78 1.47
CA ASP A 17 -3.17 -12.88 2.19
C ASP A 17 -1.80 -12.84 1.52
N THR A 18 -1.30 -11.64 1.30
CA THR A 18 -0.08 -11.43 0.52
C THR A 18 0.92 -10.63 1.33
N ASP A 19 2.10 -11.18 1.48
CA ASP A 19 3.21 -10.57 2.19
C ASP A 19 4.34 -10.32 1.18
N VAL A 20 4.71 -9.05 1.02
CA VAL A 20 5.68 -8.65 0.01
C VAL A 20 6.83 -7.90 0.66
N ASN A 21 8.04 -8.39 0.46
CA ASN A 21 9.25 -7.75 0.95
C ASN A 21 10.17 -7.43 -0.22
N SER A 22 10.57 -6.19 -0.35
CA SER A 22 11.54 -5.77 -1.36
C SER A 22 12.65 -4.95 -0.71
N GLY A 23 13.89 -5.35 -0.98
CA GLY A 23 15.05 -4.56 -0.55
C GLY A 23 15.22 -3.34 -1.44
N SER A 24 16.02 -3.44 -2.50
CA SER A 24 16.27 -2.33 -3.44
C SER A 24 15.66 -2.55 -4.80
N GLY A 25 14.98 -3.67 -5.03
CA GLY A 25 14.32 -3.96 -6.31
C GLY A 25 12.98 -3.28 -6.46
N SER A 26 12.34 -3.52 -7.59
CA SER A 26 11.02 -2.99 -7.90
C SER A 26 9.97 -4.09 -7.92
N ILE A 27 8.78 -3.79 -7.43
CA ILE A 27 7.64 -4.70 -7.48
C ILE A 27 6.49 -3.98 -8.15
N SER A 28 5.86 -4.66 -9.11
CA SER A 28 4.72 -4.12 -9.83
C SER A 28 3.61 -5.16 -9.87
N PHE A 29 2.43 -4.78 -9.42
CA PHE A 29 1.22 -5.58 -9.53
C PHE A 29 0.25 -4.87 -10.46
N ASP A 30 -0.28 -5.60 -11.43
CA ASP A 30 -1.28 -5.08 -12.35
C ASP A 30 -2.41 -6.11 -12.48
N MET A 31 -3.63 -5.69 -12.20
CA MET A 31 -4.80 -6.56 -12.22
C MET A 31 -4.67 -7.77 -11.28
N VAL A 32 -4.17 -7.52 -10.09
CA VAL A 32 -3.97 -8.54 -9.05
C VAL A 32 -4.98 -8.31 -7.93
N ASN A 33 -5.69 -9.36 -7.54
CA ASN A 33 -6.62 -9.30 -6.42
C ASN A 33 -5.98 -9.96 -5.21
N VAL A 34 -6.05 -9.30 -4.06
CA VAL A 34 -5.47 -9.81 -2.82
C VAL A 34 -6.49 -9.72 -1.69
N GLY A 35 -6.32 -10.55 -0.68
CA GLY A 35 -7.02 -10.41 0.59
C GLY A 35 -6.34 -9.34 1.43
N ASP A 36 -5.57 -9.72 2.44
CA ASP A 36 -4.75 -8.78 3.19
C ASP A 36 -3.46 -8.51 2.41
N LEU A 37 -3.03 -7.25 2.40
CA LEU A 37 -1.77 -6.86 1.75
C LEU A 37 -0.82 -6.29 2.78
N ASN A 38 0.33 -6.93 2.90
CA ASN A 38 1.45 -6.44 3.71
C ASN A 38 2.61 -6.16 2.75
N LEU A 39 2.93 -4.87 2.58
CA LEU A 39 3.94 -4.45 1.63
C LEU A 39 5.05 -3.71 2.36
N ASN A 40 6.24 -4.24 2.26
CA ASN A 40 7.42 -3.70 2.91
C ASN A 40 8.50 -3.45 1.85
N THR A 41 8.90 -2.19 1.70
CA THR A 41 9.95 -1.81 0.76
C THR A 41 11.09 -1.11 1.48
N GLY A 42 12.32 -1.44 1.11
CA GLY A 42 13.49 -0.71 1.57
C GLY A 42 13.69 0.55 0.72
N SER A 43 14.63 0.52 -0.23
CA SER A 43 14.91 1.65 -1.12
C SER A 43 14.31 1.48 -2.51
N GLY A 44 13.68 0.36 -2.79
CA GLY A 44 13.02 0.11 -4.08
C GLY A 44 11.66 0.77 -4.19
N ARG A 45 11.00 0.50 -5.30
CA ARG A 45 9.66 1.04 -5.58
C ARG A 45 8.65 -0.09 -5.63
N ALA A 46 7.47 0.14 -5.08
CA ALA A 46 6.35 -0.78 -5.21
C ALA A 46 5.17 -0.06 -5.85
N GLU A 47 4.49 -0.76 -6.76
CA GLU A 47 3.35 -0.23 -7.47
C GLU A 47 2.27 -1.31 -7.54
N PHE A 48 1.05 -0.95 -7.14
CA PHE A 48 -0.12 -1.82 -7.21
C PHE A 48 -1.21 -1.03 -7.92
N LYS A 49 -1.67 -1.54 -9.07
CA LYS A 49 -2.68 -0.81 -9.84
C LYS A 49 -3.67 -1.77 -10.50
N ASN A 50 -4.85 -1.25 -10.76
CA ASN A 50 -5.95 -1.97 -11.43
C ASN A 50 -6.34 -3.26 -10.73
N GLY A 51 -6.07 -3.36 -9.42
CA GLY A 51 -6.39 -4.55 -8.66
C GLY A 51 -7.46 -4.29 -7.62
N ARG A 52 -7.68 -5.28 -6.78
CA ARG A 52 -8.67 -5.24 -5.71
C ARG A 52 -8.04 -5.72 -4.41
N ILE A 53 -8.31 -5.01 -3.34
CA ILE A 53 -7.86 -5.39 -2.01
C ILE A 53 -9.11 -5.60 -1.14
N GLU A 54 -9.25 -6.79 -0.60
CA GLU A 54 -10.44 -7.16 0.16
C GLU A 54 -10.23 -7.17 1.67
N GLY A 55 -8.99 -7.09 2.13
CA GLY A 55 -8.66 -7.14 3.56
C GLY A 55 -7.90 -5.91 4.03
N ASP A 56 -7.11 -6.10 5.08
CA ASP A 56 -6.31 -5.03 5.66
C ASP A 56 -5.11 -4.69 4.78
N ILE A 57 -4.67 -3.44 4.86
CA ILE A 57 -3.51 -2.97 4.10
C ILE A 57 -2.48 -2.46 5.08
N GLU A 58 -1.26 -3.00 4.98
CA GLU A 58 -0.13 -2.53 5.76
C GLU A 58 1.01 -2.17 4.81
N LEU A 59 1.44 -0.92 4.88
CA LEU A 59 2.49 -0.38 4.01
C LEU A 59 3.64 0.13 4.85
N ASP A 60 4.84 -0.35 4.57
CA ASP A 60 6.06 0.10 5.24
C ASP A 60 7.09 0.42 4.17
N SER A 61 7.52 1.68 4.13
CA SER A 61 8.49 2.15 3.15
C SER A 61 9.60 2.92 3.87
N SER A 62 10.84 2.54 3.62
CA SER A 62 11.99 3.28 4.18
C SER A 62 12.31 4.50 3.33
N SER A 63 12.97 4.32 2.18
CA SER A 63 13.33 5.44 1.31
C SER A 63 12.77 5.30 -0.10
N GLY A 64 12.17 4.17 -0.42
CA GLY A 64 11.55 3.95 -1.72
C GLY A 64 10.16 4.54 -1.81
N GLY A 65 9.55 4.43 -2.98
CA GLY A 65 8.20 4.90 -3.22
C GLY A 65 7.19 3.75 -3.23
N VAL A 66 5.97 4.03 -2.79
CA VAL A 66 4.86 3.09 -2.87
C VAL A 66 3.69 3.81 -3.53
N SER A 67 3.09 3.16 -4.53
CA SER A 67 1.90 3.68 -5.18
C SER A 67 0.85 2.56 -5.24
N ILE A 68 -0.34 2.83 -4.72
CA ILE A 68 -1.44 1.87 -4.72
C ILE A 68 -2.66 2.52 -5.34
N GLN A 69 -3.20 1.87 -6.37
CA GLN A 69 -4.49 2.20 -6.96
C GLN A 69 -5.32 0.93 -6.97
N ALA A 70 -6.29 0.82 -6.09
CA ALA A 70 -7.03 -0.40 -5.90
C ALA A 70 -8.52 -0.16 -5.81
N ASP A 71 -9.28 -1.19 -6.14
CA ASP A 71 -10.72 -1.23 -5.93
C ASP A 71 -10.97 -1.60 -4.47
N ALA A 72 -11.31 -0.61 -3.68
CA ALA A 72 -11.63 -0.77 -2.27
C ALA A 72 -12.38 0.46 -1.79
N ASP A 73 -13.10 0.32 -0.69
CA ASP A 73 -13.84 1.41 -0.09
C ASP A 73 -13.03 2.00 1.06
N LEU A 74 -12.51 3.21 0.87
CA LEU A 74 -11.71 3.87 1.90
C LEU A 74 -12.50 4.06 3.20
N ASN A 75 -13.82 4.22 3.11
CA ASN A 75 -14.66 4.38 4.30
C ASN A 75 -14.75 3.10 5.15
N ASP A 76 -14.35 1.97 4.60
CA ASP A 76 -14.33 0.70 5.31
C ASP A 76 -13.00 0.44 6.02
N TYR A 77 -12.12 1.45 6.05
CA TYR A 77 -10.80 1.36 6.66
C TYR A 77 -10.63 2.36 7.79
N ASN A 78 -10.08 1.90 8.89
CA ASN A 78 -9.46 2.78 9.87
C ASN A 78 -8.06 3.08 9.39
N VAL A 79 -7.69 4.36 9.38
CA VAL A 79 -6.40 4.79 8.84
C VAL A 79 -5.48 5.18 9.97
N ASP A 80 -4.27 4.65 9.96
CA ASP A 80 -3.19 5.05 10.85
C ASP A 80 -1.98 5.33 9.97
N CYS A 81 -1.56 6.58 9.92
CA CYS A 81 -0.55 7.03 8.99
C CYS A 81 0.59 7.71 9.72
N SER A 82 1.79 7.22 9.47
CA SER A 82 3.02 7.80 10.00
C SER A 82 3.90 8.20 8.83
N THR A 83 4.32 9.45 8.77
CA THR A 83 5.15 9.95 7.68
C THR A 83 6.51 10.40 8.19
N GLY A 84 7.55 10.15 7.41
CA GLY A 84 8.88 10.74 7.65
C GLY A 84 9.04 12.02 6.84
N SER A 85 10.19 12.18 6.18
CA SER A 85 10.46 13.37 5.36
C SER A 85 9.80 13.31 3.99
N GLY A 86 9.35 12.14 3.57
CA GLY A 86 8.51 12.02 2.37
C GLY A 86 7.09 12.46 2.66
N GLY A 87 6.17 12.23 1.75
CA GLY A 87 4.77 12.55 1.94
C GLY A 87 3.90 11.34 1.76
N VAL A 88 2.72 11.37 2.37
CA VAL A 88 1.70 10.38 2.14
C VAL A 88 0.47 11.06 1.56
N TRP A 89 -0.03 10.54 0.46
CA TRP A 89 -1.26 11.00 -0.18
C TRP A 89 -2.29 9.89 -0.16
N ILE A 90 -3.50 10.22 0.28
CA ILE A 90 -4.63 9.29 0.27
C ILE A 90 -5.73 9.91 -0.59
N ASN A 91 -6.08 9.24 -1.68
CA ASN A 91 -7.05 9.71 -2.67
C ASN A 91 -6.74 11.13 -3.16
N GLY A 92 -5.45 11.40 -3.41
CA GLY A 92 -5.00 12.68 -3.93
C GLY A 92 -4.83 13.77 -2.87
N VAL A 93 -5.10 13.48 -1.61
CA VAL A 93 -5.01 14.46 -0.52
C VAL A 93 -3.78 14.14 0.33
N LYS A 94 -2.91 15.11 0.49
CA LYS A 94 -1.74 14.95 1.35
C LYS A 94 -2.17 14.96 2.82
N VAL A 95 -1.70 13.97 3.56
CA VAL A 95 -2.02 13.83 4.98
C VAL A 95 -0.79 14.13 5.83
N ALA A 96 -1.02 14.56 7.05
CA ALA A 96 0.05 14.89 7.98
C ALA A 96 0.54 13.66 8.73
N ASP A 97 1.72 13.77 9.34
CA ASP A 97 2.23 12.74 10.23
C ASP A 97 1.27 12.55 11.42
N GLY A 98 0.99 11.32 11.73
CA GLY A 98 0.04 10.98 12.78
C GLY A 98 -1.42 11.06 12.36
N TYR A 99 -1.70 11.17 11.07
CA TYR A 99 -3.07 11.18 10.58
C TYR A 99 -3.77 9.87 10.92
N GLU A 100 -4.91 9.98 11.57
CA GLU A 100 -5.70 8.83 11.98
C GLU A 100 -7.17 9.05 11.63
N VAL A 101 -7.81 8.00 11.14
CA VAL A 101 -9.26 7.95 10.97
C VAL A 101 -9.78 6.74 11.72
N ASN A 102 -10.65 6.99 12.68
CA ASN A 102 -11.30 5.94 13.44
C ASN A 102 -12.78 5.91 13.11
N ASN A 103 -13.20 4.85 12.44
CA ASN A 103 -14.58 4.66 12.04
C ASN A 103 -15.09 3.37 12.66
N SER A 104 -16.08 3.47 13.53
CA SER A 104 -16.59 2.30 14.26
C SER A 104 -17.28 1.28 13.36
N THR A 105 -17.62 1.66 12.13
CA THR A 105 -18.24 0.75 11.16
C THR A 105 -17.24 0.15 10.18
N ALA A 106 -15.99 0.54 10.23
CA ALA A 106 -14.97 0.00 9.35
C ALA A 106 -14.61 -1.43 9.73
N HIS A 107 -14.38 -2.27 8.73
CA HIS A 107 -14.05 -3.68 8.92
C HIS A 107 -12.56 -3.96 8.74
N HIS A 108 -11.80 -3.01 8.23
CA HIS A 108 -10.40 -3.20 7.86
C HIS A 108 -9.53 -2.07 8.38
N GLU A 109 -8.23 -2.27 8.33
CA GLU A 109 -7.26 -1.27 8.75
C GLU A 109 -6.31 -0.94 7.61
N LEU A 110 -6.01 0.36 7.46
CA LEU A 110 -4.98 0.85 6.55
C LEU A 110 -3.88 1.45 7.42
N ASP A 111 -2.76 0.76 7.50
CA ASP A 111 -1.62 1.17 8.29
C ASP A 111 -0.49 1.55 7.33
N ILE A 112 -0.06 2.81 7.38
CA ILE A 112 0.95 3.34 6.49
C ILE A 112 2.11 3.88 7.32
N ASP A 113 3.30 3.37 7.05
CA ASP A 113 4.53 3.88 7.62
C ASP A 113 5.44 4.30 6.47
N GLY A 114 5.50 5.59 6.22
CA GLY A 114 6.33 6.16 5.17
C GLY A 114 7.57 6.80 5.77
N GLY A 115 8.75 6.33 5.37
CA GLY A 115 10.01 6.93 5.79
C GLY A 115 10.29 8.20 4.99
N SER A 116 11.42 8.25 4.28
CA SER A 116 11.76 9.40 3.46
C SER A 116 11.23 9.32 2.02
N GLY A 117 10.62 8.19 1.65
CA GLY A 117 10.00 8.03 0.34
C GLY A 117 8.59 8.58 0.28
N ARG A 118 7.99 8.51 -0.90
CA ARG A 118 6.62 8.95 -1.12
C ARG A 118 5.68 7.76 -1.10
N VAL A 119 4.56 7.90 -0.43
CA VAL A 119 3.49 6.90 -0.44
C VAL A 119 2.22 7.53 -1.01
N SER A 120 1.63 6.90 -2.00
CA SER A 120 0.37 7.34 -2.59
C SER A 120 -0.60 6.17 -2.58
N VAL A 121 -1.75 6.36 -1.97
CA VAL A 121 -2.79 5.34 -1.88
C VAL A 121 -4.07 5.90 -2.45
N GLU A 122 -4.61 5.23 -3.46
CA GLU A 122 -5.89 5.58 -4.04
C GLU A 122 -6.81 4.36 -3.93
N LEU A 123 -7.85 4.48 -3.16
CA LEU A 123 -8.84 3.43 -2.96
C LEU A 123 -10.18 3.95 -3.42
N TYR A 124 -10.64 3.41 -4.52
CA TYR A 124 -11.94 3.75 -5.10
C TYR A 124 -12.74 2.49 -5.31
N ARG A 125 -13.99 2.51 -4.89
CA ARG A 125 -14.90 1.40 -5.10
C ARG A 125 -15.52 1.52 -6.49
N LYS A 126 -15.38 0.48 -7.27
CA LYS A 126 -15.94 0.41 -8.62
C LYS A 126 -17.33 -0.22 -8.60
#